data_c0422b4a47c97fff8fb915af9ae015b8
#
_entry.id   c0422b4a47c97fff8fb915af9ae015b8
#
_cell.length_a   1.000
_cell.length_b   1.000
_cell.length_c   1.000
_cell.angle_alpha   90.00
_cell.angle_beta   90.00
_cell.angle_gamma   90.00
#
_symmetry.space_group_name_H-M   'P 1'
#
loop_
_entity.id
_entity.type
_entity.pdbx_description
1 polymer ?
#
loop_
_entity_poly.entity_id
_entity_poly.type
_entity_poly.pdbx_seq_one_letter_code
_entity_poly.pdbx_strand_id
1 'polypeptide(L)'
;PLGHAARVFVIVHFAAVPRILLATDAKTYATNVLSTYNVLEAATRLGIRKIILASSETTYGVCFAQGERRPQYVPVDEDHPTVPEDSYGMSKVAGEVAARCFQARTGADIYSLRINNVIEPHEYAELFPAFVADPSLRRRNIFAYIDTRDLAQMVQRCLEVDGLGY
;
A
#
# COMPACT_ATOMS: atom_id res chain seq x y z
N PRO A 1 1.13 28.44 -30.67
CA PRO A 1 1.35 27.02 -30.66
C PRO A 1 1.23 26.57 -29.22
N LEU A 2 0.05 26.06 -28.84
CA LEU A 2 -0.17 25.47 -27.55
C LEU A 2 0.64 24.17 -27.51
N GLY A 3 1.67 24.15 -26.66
CA GLY A 3 2.49 22.96 -26.45
C GLY A 3 1.60 21.76 -26.15
N HIS A 4 1.99 20.61 -26.66
CA HIS A 4 1.34 19.34 -26.35
C HIS A 4 1.33 19.16 -24.83
N ALA A 5 0.20 19.41 -24.19
CA ALA A 5 0.03 19.08 -22.79
C ALA A 5 0.21 17.57 -22.66
N ALA A 6 1.22 17.13 -21.92
CA ALA A 6 1.41 15.72 -21.64
C ALA A 6 0.13 15.19 -20.98
N ARG A 7 -0.51 14.20 -21.60
CA ARG A 7 -1.68 13.54 -21.01
C ARG A 7 -1.22 12.51 -20.01
N VAL A 8 -1.69 12.63 -18.77
CA VAL A 8 -1.52 11.59 -17.73
C VAL A 8 -2.66 10.59 -17.90
N PHE A 9 -2.33 9.32 -18.09
CA PHE A 9 -3.32 8.25 -18.28
C PHE A 9 -3.50 7.39 -17.03
N VAL A 10 -2.45 7.31 -16.22
CA VAL A 10 -2.39 6.48 -15.00
C VAL A 10 -1.69 7.26 -13.91
N ILE A 11 -2.09 7.03 -12.67
CA ILE A 11 -1.38 7.51 -11.48
C ILE A 11 -0.91 6.31 -10.68
N VAL A 12 0.39 6.28 -10.35
CA VAL A 12 0.96 5.40 -9.34
C VAL A 12 1.31 6.26 -8.14
N HIS A 13 0.56 6.11 -7.04
CA HIS A 13 0.70 6.93 -5.84
C HIS A 13 1.25 6.10 -4.68
N PHE A 14 2.57 6.18 -4.50
CA PHE A 14 3.29 5.52 -3.41
C PHE A 14 3.83 6.51 -2.37
N ALA A 15 3.66 7.81 -2.60
CA ALA A 15 4.11 8.84 -1.67
C ALA A 15 3.34 8.80 -0.35
N ALA A 16 4.06 8.63 0.74
CA ALA A 16 3.51 8.56 2.09
C ALA A 16 4.60 8.84 3.13
N VAL A 17 4.22 9.06 4.38
CA VAL A 17 5.07 8.76 5.54
C VAL A 17 5.04 7.23 5.68
N PRO A 18 6.14 6.50 5.40
CA PRO A 18 6.07 5.08 5.04
C PRO A 18 6.04 4.11 6.24
N ARG A 19 6.09 4.63 7.46
CA ARG A 19 6.03 3.85 8.71
C ARG A 19 5.80 4.74 9.93
N ILE A 20 5.52 4.13 11.07
CA ILE A 20 5.50 4.80 12.37
C ILE A 20 6.88 5.38 12.76
N LEU A 21 6.91 6.26 13.74
CA LEU A 21 8.11 6.86 14.36
C LEU A 21 8.93 7.81 13.46
N LEU A 22 8.53 8.07 12.22
CA LEU A 22 9.15 9.09 11.36
C LEU A 22 8.52 10.47 11.57
N ALA A 23 7.30 10.51 12.06
CA ALA A 23 6.56 11.70 12.46
C ALA A 23 5.63 11.34 13.62
N THR A 24 4.94 12.32 14.19
CA THR A 24 3.89 12.04 15.18
C THR A 24 2.74 11.26 14.53
N ASP A 25 2.03 10.47 15.32
CA ASP A 25 0.91 9.65 14.83
C ASP A 25 -0.13 10.48 14.08
N ALA A 26 -0.52 11.61 14.66
CA ALA A 26 -1.48 12.52 14.02
C ALA A 26 -0.97 13.04 12.67
N LYS A 27 0.33 13.39 12.57
CA LYS A 27 0.94 13.86 11.33
C LYS A 27 1.03 12.75 10.30
N THR A 28 1.44 11.53 10.70
CA THR A 28 1.51 10.35 9.83
C THR A 28 0.13 10.05 9.25
N TYR A 29 -0.88 9.95 10.11
CA TYR A 29 -2.25 9.68 9.69
C TYR A 29 -2.79 10.78 8.76
N ALA A 30 -2.73 12.05 9.17
CA ALA A 30 -3.26 13.16 8.38
C ALA A 30 -2.57 13.30 7.02
N THR A 31 -1.23 13.21 6.98
CA THR A 31 -0.47 13.32 5.73
C THR A 31 -0.88 12.23 4.75
N ASN A 32 -0.92 10.97 5.19
CA ASN A 32 -1.18 9.84 4.32
C ASN A 32 -2.64 9.84 3.81
N VAL A 33 -3.59 10.12 4.69
CA VAL A 33 -5.02 10.16 4.32
C VAL A 33 -5.29 11.31 3.35
N LEU A 34 -4.82 12.52 3.66
CA LEU A 34 -5.07 13.68 2.82
C LEU A 34 -4.36 13.60 1.47
N SER A 35 -3.12 13.08 1.43
CA SER A 35 -2.41 12.91 0.15
C SER A 35 -3.14 11.93 -0.76
N THR A 36 -3.57 10.78 -0.22
CA THR A 36 -4.35 9.79 -0.98
C THR A 36 -5.66 10.37 -1.47
N TYR A 37 -6.42 11.03 -0.60
CA TYR A 37 -7.68 11.68 -0.97
C TYR A 37 -7.49 12.73 -2.08
N ASN A 38 -6.50 13.61 -1.93
CA ASN A 38 -6.22 14.67 -2.91
C ASN A 38 -5.84 14.09 -4.28
N VAL A 39 -5.07 13.01 -4.31
CA VAL A 39 -4.72 12.33 -5.56
C VAL A 39 -5.94 11.72 -6.22
N LEU A 40 -6.81 11.05 -5.47
CA LEU A 40 -8.06 10.47 -5.99
C LEU A 40 -9.02 11.56 -6.50
N GLU A 41 -9.14 12.67 -5.78
CA GLU A 41 -9.95 13.79 -6.21
C GLU A 41 -9.41 14.45 -7.48
N ALA A 42 -8.11 14.70 -7.54
CA ALA A 42 -7.47 15.29 -8.71
C ALA A 42 -7.60 14.36 -9.93
N ALA A 43 -7.38 13.06 -9.75
CA ALA A 43 -7.58 12.05 -10.80
C ALA A 43 -9.00 12.09 -11.36
N THR A 44 -9.99 12.13 -10.47
CA THR A 44 -11.41 12.24 -10.86
C THR A 44 -11.69 13.49 -11.69
N ARG A 45 -11.20 14.65 -11.24
CA ARG A 45 -11.39 15.93 -11.93
C ARG A 45 -10.72 15.97 -13.31
N LEU A 46 -9.60 15.27 -13.45
CA LEU A 46 -8.82 15.18 -14.69
C LEU A 46 -9.28 14.05 -15.61
N GLY A 47 -10.26 13.25 -15.21
CA GLY A 47 -10.76 12.11 -15.99
C GLY A 47 -9.76 10.95 -16.09
N ILE A 48 -8.82 10.83 -15.14
CA ILE A 48 -7.87 9.72 -15.07
C ILE A 48 -8.62 8.52 -14.50
N ARG A 49 -8.57 7.39 -15.20
CA ARG A 49 -9.39 6.23 -14.90
C ARG A 49 -8.61 5.03 -14.37
N LYS A 50 -7.30 5.15 -14.19
CA LYS A 50 -6.47 4.09 -13.63
C LYS A 50 -5.56 4.67 -12.55
N ILE A 51 -5.67 4.15 -11.34
CA ILE A 51 -4.92 4.63 -10.17
C ILE A 51 -4.42 3.42 -9.38
N ILE A 52 -3.13 3.42 -9.05
CA ILE A 52 -2.49 2.38 -8.26
C ILE A 52 -1.99 3.02 -6.97
N LEU A 53 -2.46 2.52 -5.83
CA LEU A 53 -2.17 3.04 -4.50
C LEU A 53 -1.30 2.06 -3.71
N ALA A 54 -0.34 2.58 -2.95
CA ALA A 54 0.33 1.79 -1.94
C ALA A 54 -0.55 1.69 -0.68
N SER A 55 -1.16 0.52 -0.47
CA SER A 55 -1.58 0.05 0.85
C SER A 55 -0.42 -0.68 1.53
N SER A 56 -0.66 -1.48 2.55
CA SER A 56 0.40 -2.13 3.33
C SER A 56 -0.10 -3.39 4.04
N GLU A 57 0.81 -4.34 4.29
CA GLU A 57 0.57 -5.46 5.21
C GLU A 57 0.17 -5.02 6.63
N THR A 58 0.56 -3.79 7.02
CA THR A 58 0.22 -3.24 8.34
C THR A 58 -1.28 -3.08 8.58
N THR A 59 -2.08 -3.06 7.51
CA THR A 59 -3.54 -3.04 7.58
C THR A 59 -4.10 -4.24 8.34
N TYR A 60 -3.42 -5.38 8.33
CA TYR A 60 -3.86 -6.58 9.05
C TYR A 60 -3.71 -6.49 10.58
N GLY A 61 -3.01 -5.46 11.09
CA GLY A 61 -2.88 -5.22 12.52
C GLY A 61 -1.90 -6.16 13.25
N VAL A 62 -0.95 -6.75 12.53
CA VAL A 62 0.07 -7.64 13.10
C VAL A 62 1.42 -6.93 13.24
N CYS A 63 1.86 -6.23 12.18
CA CYS A 63 3.22 -5.70 12.07
C CYS A 63 3.59 -4.72 13.19
N PHE A 64 2.72 -3.73 13.45
CA PHE A 64 2.94 -2.69 14.46
C PHE A 64 1.98 -2.80 15.66
N ALA A 65 1.49 -4.00 15.93
CA ALA A 65 0.63 -4.25 17.06
C ALA A 65 1.30 -3.94 18.42
N GLN A 66 0.50 -3.49 19.36
CA GLN A 66 0.91 -3.40 20.76
C GLN A 66 0.88 -4.81 21.39
N GLY A 67 2.04 -5.43 21.51
CA GLY A 67 2.14 -6.81 21.95
C GLY A 67 2.23 -7.81 20.79
N GLU A 68 2.01 -9.09 21.08
CA GLU A 68 2.01 -10.17 20.08
C GLU A 68 0.61 -10.32 19.49
N ARG A 69 0.53 -10.18 18.17
CA ARG A 69 -0.68 -10.45 17.40
C ARG A 69 -0.39 -11.50 16.34
N ARG A 70 -1.42 -12.25 16.00
CA ARG A 70 -1.40 -13.25 14.93
C ARG A 70 -2.51 -12.93 13.93
N PRO A 71 -2.34 -13.31 12.66
CA PRO A 71 -3.45 -13.25 11.72
C PRO A 71 -4.59 -14.16 12.18
N GLN A 72 -5.82 -13.81 11.83
CA GLN A 72 -6.99 -14.60 12.22
C GLN A 72 -7.02 -15.95 11.50
N TYR A 73 -6.46 -16.00 10.29
CA TYR A 73 -6.29 -17.21 9.50
C TYR A 73 -5.08 -17.10 8.56
N VAL A 74 -4.63 -18.23 8.06
CA VAL A 74 -3.58 -18.34 7.04
C VAL A 74 -4.01 -19.36 5.99
N PRO A 75 -3.69 -19.16 4.71
CA PRO A 75 -2.95 -18.01 4.17
C PRO A 75 -3.75 -16.71 4.32
N VAL A 76 -3.05 -15.60 4.51
CA VAL A 76 -3.65 -14.28 4.56
C VAL A 76 -3.97 -13.83 3.13
N ASP A 77 -5.21 -13.43 2.89
CA ASP A 77 -5.72 -12.95 1.61
C ASP A 77 -6.35 -11.54 1.73
N GLU A 78 -6.99 -11.09 0.66
CA GLU A 78 -7.59 -9.76 0.59
C GLU A 78 -8.83 -9.61 1.48
N ASP A 79 -9.49 -10.71 1.83
CA ASP A 79 -10.67 -10.73 2.70
C ASP A 79 -10.31 -10.74 4.20
N HIS A 80 -9.01 -10.91 4.54
CA HIS A 80 -8.57 -10.88 5.93
C HIS A 80 -8.95 -9.54 6.58
N PRO A 81 -9.52 -9.54 7.80
CA PRO A 81 -9.90 -8.33 8.51
C PRO A 81 -8.75 -7.34 8.69
N THR A 82 -9.05 -6.05 8.49
CA THR A 82 -8.09 -4.96 8.63
C THR A 82 -8.35 -4.20 9.92
N VAL A 83 -7.55 -4.46 10.96
CA VAL A 83 -7.70 -3.89 12.30
C VAL A 83 -6.33 -3.42 12.84
N PRO A 84 -5.69 -2.43 12.18
CA PRO A 84 -4.41 -1.90 12.64
C PRO A 84 -4.55 -1.14 13.96
N GLU A 85 -3.51 -1.21 14.79
CA GLU A 85 -3.42 -0.49 16.05
C GLU A 85 -2.56 0.78 15.95
N ASP A 86 -1.89 0.98 14.83
CA ASP A 86 -0.96 2.08 14.57
C ASP A 86 -1.50 3.09 13.56
N SER A 87 -1.00 4.33 13.64
CA SER A 87 -1.43 5.45 12.80
C SER A 87 -1.15 5.25 11.31
N TYR A 88 -0.06 4.56 10.97
CA TYR A 88 0.30 4.25 9.59
C TYR A 88 -0.68 3.23 8.99
N GLY A 89 -0.88 2.09 9.64
CA GLY A 89 -1.85 1.09 9.21
C GLY A 89 -3.27 1.64 9.11
N MET A 90 -3.70 2.42 10.12
CA MET A 90 -5.00 3.12 10.10
C MET A 90 -5.13 4.04 8.88
N SER A 91 -4.05 4.77 8.52
CA SER A 91 -4.05 5.65 7.35
C SER A 91 -4.20 4.88 6.03
N LYS A 92 -3.62 3.67 5.97
CA LYS A 92 -3.73 2.81 4.79
C LYS A 92 -5.13 2.22 4.65
N VAL A 93 -5.74 1.78 5.74
CA VAL A 93 -7.16 1.35 5.73
C VAL A 93 -8.09 2.50 5.30
N ALA A 94 -7.89 3.72 5.82
CA ALA A 94 -8.66 4.88 5.38
C ALA A 94 -8.48 5.17 3.88
N GLY A 95 -7.26 5.00 3.35
CA GLY A 95 -6.98 5.11 1.92
C GLY A 95 -7.71 4.07 1.08
N GLU A 96 -7.76 2.80 1.52
CA GLU A 96 -8.52 1.75 0.85
C GLU A 96 -10.04 2.03 0.85
N VAL A 97 -10.59 2.54 1.95
CA VAL A 97 -11.99 2.96 2.03
C VAL A 97 -12.27 4.10 1.04
N ALA A 98 -11.41 5.11 1.00
CA ALA A 98 -11.52 6.20 0.04
C ALA A 98 -11.46 5.67 -1.40
N ALA A 99 -10.52 4.78 -1.71
CA ALA A 99 -10.37 4.16 -3.04
C ALA A 99 -11.66 3.47 -3.49
N ARG A 100 -12.27 2.64 -2.63
CA ARG A 100 -13.57 1.98 -2.93
C ARG A 100 -14.69 2.99 -3.20
N CYS A 101 -14.77 4.05 -2.39
CA CYS A 101 -15.78 5.10 -2.58
C CYS A 101 -15.58 5.86 -3.90
N PHE A 102 -14.33 6.17 -4.26
CA PHE A 102 -14.00 6.81 -5.53
C PHE A 102 -14.27 5.89 -6.71
N GLN A 103 -13.93 4.61 -6.61
CA GLN A 103 -14.25 3.62 -7.63
C GLN A 103 -15.76 3.53 -7.87
N ALA A 104 -16.55 3.37 -6.80
CA ALA A 104 -18.01 3.31 -6.90
C ALA A 104 -18.62 4.57 -7.54
N ARG A 105 -18.04 5.75 -7.25
CA ARG A 105 -18.49 7.03 -7.80
C ARG A 105 -18.12 7.25 -9.26
N THR A 106 -16.95 6.76 -9.69
CA THR A 106 -16.36 7.11 -11.00
C THR A 106 -16.32 5.95 -11.98
N GLY A 107 -16.38 4.70 -11.50
CA GLY A 107 -16.13 3.50 -12.29
C GLY A 107 -14.68 3.39 -12.78
N ALA A 108 -13.73 4.10 -12.14
CA ALA A 108 -12.31 3.98 -12.45
C ALA A 108 -11.72 2.68 -11.88
N ASP A 109 -10.66 2.17 -12.50
CA ASP A 109 -9.86 1.09 -11.95
C ASP A 109 -8.90 1.65 -10.88
N ILE A 110 -9.11 1.29 -9.63
CA ILE A 110 -8.32 1.77 -8.49
C ILE A 110 -7.79 0.57 -7.71
N TYR A 111 -6.51 0.27 -7.86
CA TYR A 111 -5.88 -0.88 -7.21
C TYR A 111 -5.11 -0.44 -5.97
N SER A 112 -5.43 -1.04 -4.82
CA SER A 112 -4.74 -0.81 -3.55
C SER A 112 -3.85 -2.01 -3.23
N LEU A 113 -2.55 -1.88 -3.42
CA LEU A 113 -1.59 -2.95 -3.18
C LEU A 113 -1.23 -3.00 -1.70
N ARG A 114 -1.59 -4.06 -0.99
CA ARG A 114 -1.15 -4.33 0.40
C ARG A 114 0.27 -4.86 0.39
N ILE A 115 1.21 -3.93 0.21
CA ILE A 115 2.63 -4.23 0.01
C ILE A 115 3.22 -4.74 1.32
N ASN A 116 3.90 -5.89 1.25
CA ASN A 116 4.70 -6.42 2.34
C ASN A 116 6.01 -5.63 2.50
N ASN A 117 6.83 -5.99 3.49
CA ASN A 117 8.15 -5.42 3.66
C ASN A 117 8.97 -5.56 2.36
N VAL A 118 9.27 -4.45 1.73
CA VAL A 118 10.03 -4.42 0.48
C VAL A 118 11.50 -4.67 0.78
N ILE A 119 12.11 -5.57 0.02
CA ILE A 119 13.54 -5.93 0.10
C ILE A 119 14.20 -5.61 -1.24
N GLU A 120 15.28 -4.85 -1.19
CA GLU A 120 16.10 -4.57 -2.36
C GLU A 120 17.15 -5.67 -2.61
N PRO A 121 17.61 -5.88 -3.85
CA PRO A 121 18.55 -6.96 -4.17
C PRO A 121 19.84 -6.97 -3.34
N HIS A 122 20.34 -5.80 -2.95
CA HIS A 122 21.56 -5.72 -2.14
C HIS A 122 21.32 -6.10 -0.67
N GLU A 123 20.09 -5.92 -0.15
CA GLU A 123 19.73 -6.22 1.24
C GLU A 123 19.67 -7.72 1.55
N TYR A 124 19.59 -8.58 0.53
CA TYR A 124 19.59 -10.03 0.75
C TYR A 124 20.85 -10.52 1.46
N ALA A 125 22.01 -10.02 1.07
CA ALA A 125 23.27 -10.39 1.71
C ALA A 125 23.40 -9.85 3.14
N GLU A 126 22.76 -8.74 3.43
CA GLU A 126 22.83 -8.05 4.73
C GLU A 126 21.83 -8.61 5.74
N LEU A 127 20.57 -8.81 5.32
CA LEU A 127 19.46 -9.11 6.21
C LEU A 127 19.16 -10.60 6.35
N PHE A 128 19.25 -11.36 5.26
CA PHE A 128 18.79 -12.75 5.24
C PHE A 128 19.60 -13.70 6.11
N PRO A 129 20.93 -13.55 6.29
CA PRO A 129 21.67 -14.40 7.22
C PRO A 129 21.10 -14.36 8.66
N ALA A 130 20.69 -13.17 9.13
CA ALA A 130 20.06 -13.02 10.43
C ALA A 130 18.66 -13.64 10.47
N PHE A 131 17.86 -13.47 9.41
CA PHE A 131 16.51 -14.05 9.31
C PHE A 131 16.52 -15.58 9.22
N VAL A 132 17.52 -16.16 8.60
CA VAL A 132 17.72 -17.61 8.53
C VAL A 132 18.17 -18.15 9.90
N ALA A 133 19.09 -17.45 10.56
CA ALA A 133 19.56 -17.84 11.89
C ALA A 133 18.46 -17.74 12.96
N ASP A 134 17.62 -16.72 12.89
CA ASP A 134 16.48 -16.52 13.79
C ASP A 134 15.23 -16.05 13.02
N PRO A 135 14.40 -16.97 12.52
CA PRO A 135 13.17 -16.64 11.81
C PRO A 135 12.18 -15.82 12.66
N SER A 136 12.29 -15.84 13.99
CA SER A 136 11.38 -15.10 14.88
C SER A 136 11.45 -13.59 14.65
N LEU A 137 12.55 -13.06 14.10
CA LEU A 137 12.72 -11.67 13.69
C LEU A 137 11.71 -11.23 12.63
N ARG A 138 11.16 -12.19 11.88
CA ARG A 138 10.16 -11.93 10.82
C ARG A 138 8.71 -12.21 11.23
N ARG A 139 8.49 -12.59 12.50
CA ARG A 139 7.14 -12.94 13.01
C ARG A 139 6.13 -11.81 12.80
N ARG A 140 6.51 -10.57 13.08
CA ARG A 140 5.63 -9.40 12.94
C ARG A 140 5.26 -9.08 11.48
N ASN A 141 6.08 -9.49 10.52
CA ASN A 141 5.79 -9.40 9.09
C ASN A 141 5.09 -10.67 8.56
N ILE A 142 4.63 -11.55 9.44
CA ILE A 142 4.02 -12.84 9.08
C ILE A 142 4.97 -13.67 8.19
N PHE A 143 6.28 -13.51 8.38
CA PHE A 143 7.38 -14.08 7.58
C PHE A 143 7.36 -13.64 6.10
N ALA A 144 6.50 -12.69 5.72
CA ALA A 144 6.35 -12.22 4.36
C ALA A 144 7.31 -11.07 4.04
N TYR A 145 7.69 -10.98 2.77
CA TYR A 145 8.37 -9.85 2.14
C TYR A 145 8.05 -9.81 0.65
N ILE A 146 8.42 -8.75 -0.01
CA ILE A 146 8.35 -8.64 -1.47
C ILE A 146 9.66 -8.05 -1.99
N ASP A 147 10.22 -8.66 -3.04
CA ASP A 147 11.35 -8.08 -3.77
C ASP A 147 10.90 -6.87 -4.59
N THR A 148 11.74 -5.84 -4.69
CA THR A 148 11.43 -4.65 -5.49
C THR A 148 11.10 -4.98 -6.94
N ARG A 149 11.72 -6.04 -7.50
CA ARG A 149 11.45 -6.50 -8.88
C ARG A 149 10.06 -7.12 -9.01
N ASP A 150 9.61 -7.88 -8.00
CA ASP A 150 8.27 -8.46 -7.98
C ASP A 150 7.21 -7.37 -7.78
N LEU A 151 7.49 -6.38 -6.92
CA LEU A 151 6.62 -5.22 -6.77
C LEU A 151 6.48 -4.44 -8.09
N ALA A 152 7.58 -4.27 -8.82
CA ALA A 152 7.54 -3.64 -10.14
C ALA A 152 6.67 -4.43 -11.13
N GLN A 153 6.75 -5.78 -11.11
CA GLN A 153 5.89 -6.64 -11.93
C GLN A 153 4.40 -6.51 -11.51
N MET A 154 4.10 -6.44 -10.23
CA MET A 154 2.72 -6.19 -9.75
C MET A 154 2.18 -4.87 -10.30
N VAL A 155 2.96 -3.79 -10.21
CA VAL A 155 2.58 -2.49 -10.80
C VAL A 155 2.38 -2.61 -12.30
N GLN A 156 3.29 -3.28 -13.02
CA GLN A 156 3.15 -3.51 -14.45
C GLN A 156 1.84 -4.25 -14.78
N ARG A 157 1.50 -5.31 -14.03
CA ARG A 157 0.24 -6.02 -14.23
C ARG A 157 -0.99 -5.13 -14.00
N CYS A 158 -0.96 -4.26 -12.98
CA CYS A 158 -2.02 -3.28 -12.77
C CYS A 158 -2.15 -2.29 -13.96
N LEU A 159 -1.05 -1.98 -14.65
CA LEU A 159 -1.08 -1.13 -15.86
C LEU A 159 -1.72 -1.84 -17.06
N GLU A 160 -1.48 -3.15 -17.19
CA GLU A 160 -1.91 -3.97 -18.33
C GLU A 160 -3.39 -4.41 -18.24
N VAL A 161 -3.94 -4.51 -17.03
CA VAL A 161 -5.31 -5.02 -16.81
C VAL A 161 -6.29 -3.88 -16.64
N ASP A 162 -7.44 -3.97 -17.30
CA ASP A 162 -8.54 -2.99 -17.22
C ASP A 162 -9.83 -3.66 -16.76
N GLY A 163 -10.73 -2.88 -16.17
CA GLY A 163 -12.12 -3.28 -15.90
C GLY A 163 -12.30 -4.16 -14.66
N LEU A 164 -11.29 -4.29 -13.79
CA LEU A 164 -11.46 -5.01 -12.53
C LEU A 164 -12.13 -4.15 -11.44
N GLY A 165 -12.10 -2.84 -11.57
CA GLY A 165 -12.68 -1.89 -10.63
C GLY A 165 -11.79 -1.66 -9.40
N TYR A 166 -12.03 -2.39 -8.31
CA TYR A 166 -11.25 -2.27 -7.07
C TYR A 166 -10.75 -3.64 -6.64
#